data_b6eed2eeb21dfc05db4f93321c460038
#
_entry.id   b6eed2eeb21dfc05db4f93321c460038
#
_cell.length_a   1.000
_cell.length_b   1.000
_cell.length_c   1.000
_cell.angle_alpha   90.00
_cell.angle_beta   90.00
_cell.angle_gamma   90.00
#
_symmetry.space_group_name_H-M   'P 1'
#
loop_
_entity.id
_entity.type
_entity.pdbx_description
1 polymer ?
#
loop_
_entity_poly.entity_id
_entity_poly.type
_entity_poly.pdbx_seq_one_letter_code
_entity_poly.pdbx_strand_id
1 'polypeptide(L)'
;MFGSAPAQADGCYTWTRTLSEGATGADVRQLQIRLSGYPGYGGVLALDSSFGPATRSALVRFQQAYGLAADGVAGSATYNKLYALQDDDCTPVNFTYAELNRCNSDWSGGKVSAATAKFNALVSMWKLQAMRHALGDQPITVTSGFRSIACNNAVGGASDSRHLYGDAVDLGAGPHSLCRLAQQARNHGFNGILGPGYPGHGDHTHVDHRSSRFWSASQCGI
;
A
#
# COMPACT_ATOMS: atom_id res chain seq x y z
N MET A 1 -6.63 -35.65 -0.62
CA MET A 1 -5.49 -35.07 0.12
C MET A 1 -5.90 -33.68 0.53
N PHE A 2 -6.18 -33.46 1.80
CA PHE A 2 -6.45 -32.13 2.34
C PHE A 2 -5.09 -31.46 2.50
N GLY A 3 -4.78 -30.50 1.63
CA GLY A 3 -3.60 -29.65 1.79
C GLY A 3 -3.74 -28.87 3.08
N SER A 4 -2.81 -29.02 4.00
CA SER A 4 -2.71 -28.17 5.19
C SER A 4 -2.65 -26.73 4.75
N ALA A 5 -3.51 -25.88 5.31
CA ALA A 5 -3.37 -24.44 5.15
C ALA A 5 -1.95 -24.06 5.61
N PRO A 6 -1.28 -23.12 4.94
CA PRO A 6 0.02 -22.64 5.40
C PRO A 6 -0.13 -22.16 6.85
N ALA A 7 0.82 -22.54 7.69
CA ALA A 7 0.88 -22.06 9.07
C ALA A 7 0.90 -20.53 9.06
N GLN A 8 -0.06 -19.92 9.76
CA GLN A 8 -0.08 -18.48 9.90
C GLN A 8 0.98 -18.04 10.89
N ALA A 9 1.64 -16.96 10.50
CA ALA A 9 2.53 -16.25 11.36
C ALA A 9 1.83 -15.70 12.60
N ASP A 10 2.47 -15.80 13.74
CA ASP A 10 1.99 -15.34 15.03
C ASP A 10 1.65 -13.85 15.00
N GLY A 11 0.34 -13.53 15.06
CA GLY A 11 -0.17 -12.19 15.24
C GLY A 11 -0.91 -11.55 14.04
N CYS A 12 -0.86 -12.15 12.84
CA CYS A 12 -1.61 -11.65 11.70
C CYS A 12 -3.07 -12.16 11.69
N TYR A 13 -3.95 -11.39 11.03
CA TYR A 13 -5.37 -11.69 11.06
C TYR A 13 -5.73 -12.97 10.31
N THR A 14 -6.53 -13.83 10.95
CA THR A 14 -7.10 -15.05 10.37
C THR A 14 -8.59 -14.87 10.12
N TRP A 15 -9.03 -15.05 8.88
CA TRP A 15 -10.45 -15.05 8.56
C TRP A 15 -11.09 -16.39 8.86
N THR A 16 -12.19 -16.36 9.61
CA THR A 16 -12.96 -17.55 10.02
C THR A 16 -14.32 -17.66 9.33
N ARG A 17 -14.72 -16.66 8.55
CA ARG A 17 -15.98 -16.64 7.80
C ARG A 17 -15.76 -16.06 6.39
N THR A 18 -16.64 -16.41 5.48
CA THR A 18 -16.74 -15.78 4.16
C THR A 18 -17.25 -14.34 4.30
N LEU A 19 -16.67 -13.41 3.53
CA LEU A 19 -17.08 -12.00 3.49
C LEU A 19 -17.62 -11.65 2.10
N SER A 20 -18.73 -10.94 2.06
CA SER A 20 -19.35 -10.41 0.86
C SER A 20 -20.00 -9.06 1.14
N GLU A 21 -20.54 -8.43 0.12
CA GLU A 21 -21.24 -7.13 0.25
C GLU A 21 -22.32 -7.21 1.34
N GLY A 22 -22.33 -6.20 2.20
CA GLY A 22 -23.17 -6.13 3.39
C GLY A 22 -22.49 -6.59 4.69
N ALA A 23 -21.37 -7.32 4.62
CA ALA A 23 -20.61 -7.69 5.81
C ALA A 23 -19.97 -6.47 6.49
N THR A 24 -19.87 -6.51 7.82
CA THR A 24 -19.20 -5.47 8.62
C THR A 24 -18.33 -6.10 9.70
N GLY A 25 -17.32 -5.37 10.16
CA GLY A 25 -16.48 -5.81 11.28
C GLY A 25 -14.99 -5.62 11.05
N ALA A 26 -14.21 -6.00 12.06
CA ALA A 26 -12.75 -5.89 12.03
C ALA A 26 -12.14 -6.78 10.92
N ASP A 27 -12.75 -7.91 10.63
CA ASP A 27 -12.36 -8.82 9.55
C ASP A 27 -12.51 -8.17 8.15
N VAL A 28 -13.56 -7.36 7.96
CA VAL A 28 -13.73 -6.56 6.73
C VAL A 28 -12.63 -5.50 6.64
N ARG A 29 -12.30 -4.80 7.74
CA ARG A 29 -11.21 -3.84 7.76
C ARG A 29 -9.87 -4.46 7.41
N GLN A 30 -9.59 -5.66 7.93
CA GLN A 30 -8.38 -6.39 7.61
C GLN A 30 -8.31 -6.80 6.13
N LEU A 31 -9.43 -7.15 5.52
CA LEU A 31 -9.53 -7.37 4.08
C LEU A 31 -9.28 -6.07 3.31
N GLN A 32 -9.91 -4.97 3.70
CA GLN A 32 -9.74 -3.66 3.05
C GLN A 32 -8.28 -3.18 3.06
N ILE A 33 -7.52 -3.41 4.14
CA ILE A 33 -6.09 -3.09 4.22
C ILE A 33 -5.34 -3.79 3.08
N ARG A 34 -5.55 -5.08 2.89
CA ARG A 34 -4.87 -5.89 1.88
C ARG A 34 -5.35 -5.60 0.46
N LEU A 35 -6.58 -5.12 0.32
CA LEU A 35 -7.17 -4.70 -0.95
C LEU A 35 -6.91 -3.22 -1.28
N SER A 36 -6.22 -2.46 -0.40
CA SER A 36 -6.05 -1.01 -0.55
C SER A 36 -5.34 -0.59 -1.84
N GLY A 37 -4.60 -1.48 -2.47
CA GLY A 37 -3.94 -1.28 -3.76
C GLY A 37 -4.80 -1.65 -4.99
N TYR A 38 -6.08 -2.03 -4.81
CA TYR A 38 -6.96 -2.45 -5.91
C TYR A 38 -8.20 -1.56 -6.14
N PRO A 39 -8.20 -0.26 -5.80
CA PRO A 39 -9.40 0.57 -5.99
C PRO A 39 -9.68 0.88 -7.45
N GLY A 40 -8.68 0.73 -8.34
CA GLY A 40 -8.71 1.14 -9.74
C GLY A 40 -8.27 2.60 -9.93
N TYR A 41 -8.32 3.06 -11.18
CA TYR A 41 -7.80 4.38 -11.58
C TYR A 41 -8.46 5.51 -10.77
N GLY A 42 -7.61 6.28 -10.09
CA GLY A 42 -8.02 7.43 -9.28
C GLY A 42 -8.86 7.10 -8.07
N GLY A 43 -9.11 5.82 -7.78
CA GLY A 43 -9.85 5.41 -6.60
C GLY A 43 -8.98 5.34 -5.35
N VAL A 44 -9.63 5.39 -4.18
CA VAL A 44 -9.08 5.07 -2.87
C VAL A 44 -10.09 4.20 -2.14
N LEU A 45 -9.64 3.10 -1.57
CA LEU A 45 -10.50 2.24 -0.77
C LEU A 45 -10.54 2.74 0.68
N ALA A 46 -11.74 3.04 1.19
CA ALA A 46 -11.93 3.35 2.60
C ALA A 46 -11.70 2.11 3.47
N LEU A 47 -11.06 2.32 4.62
CA LEU A 47 -10.81 1.28 5.63
C LEU A 47 -11.84 1.42 6.76
N ASP A 48 -13.13 1.36 6.40
CA ASP A 48 -14.28 1.73 7.23
C ASP A 48 -14.96 0.54 7.92
N SER A 49 -14.43 -0.67 7.74
CA SER A 49 -15.00 -1.91 8.27
C SER A 49 -16.35 -2.28 7.64
N SER A 50 -16.74 -1.68 6.52
CA SER A 50 -17.99 -1.96 5.83
C SER A 50 -17.73 -2.51 4.43
N PHE A 51 -18.20 -3.71 4.14
CA PHE A 51 -18.06 -4.33 2.83
C PHE A 51 -19.13 -3.79 1.88
N GLY A 52 -18.87 -2.59 1.35
CA GLY A 52 -19.73 -1.96 0.36
C GLY A 52 -19.28 -2.25 -1.08
N PRO A 53 -19.94 -1.60 -2.07
CA PRO A 53 -19.64 -1.77 -3.50
C PRO A 53 -18.18 -1.48 -3.87
N ALA A 54 -17.53 -0.52 -3.19
CA ALA A 54 -16.11 -0.19 -3.40
C ALA A 54 -15.21 -1.35 -2.97
N THR A 55 -15.48 -1.96 -1.81
CA THR A 55 -14.76 -3.15 -1.32
C THR A 55 -14.96 -4.33 -2.25
N ARG A 56 -16.21 -4.57 -2.71
CA ARG A 56 -16.51 -5.62 -3.69
C ARG A 56 -15.72 -5.40 -4.99
N SER A 57 -15.71 -4.19 -5.51
CA SER A 57 -14.98 -3.86 -6.74
C SER A 57 -13.46 -4.05 -6.60
N ALA A 58 -12.88 -3.68 -5.45
CA ALA A 58 -11.47 -3.90 -5.15
C ALA A 58 -11.15 -5.41 -5.04
N LEU A 59 -12.01 -6.18 -4.39
CA LEU A 59 -11.87 -7.63 -4.29
C LEU A 59 -11.93 -8.31 -5.67
N VAL A 60 -12.88 -7.94 -6.52
CA VAL A 60 -12.97 -8.47 -7.90
C VAL A 60 -11.67 -8.19 -8.68
N ARG A 61 -11.10 -6.98 -8.57
CA ARG A 61 -9.82 -6.66 -9.22
C ARG A 61 -8.65 -7.48 -8.65
N PHE A 62 -8.62 -7.70 -7.33
CA PHE A 62 -7.65 -8.59 -6.71
C PHE A 62 -7.78 -10.02 -7.23
N GLN A 63 -8.99 -10.57 -7.23
CA GLN A 63 -9.25 -11.92 -7.73
C GLN A 63 -8.83 -12.06 -9.21
N GLN A 64 -9.16 -11.09 -10.04
CA GLN A 64 -8.73 -11.07 -11.46
C GLN A 64 -7.21 -11.02 -11.59
N ALA A 65 -6.54 -10.17 -10.82
CA ALA A 65 -5.08 -10.02 -10.86
C ALA A 65 -4.36 -11.33 -10.55
N TYR A 66 -4.91 -12.16 -9.67
CA TYR A 66 -4.31 -13.43 -9.27
C TYR A 66 -4.97 -14.67 -9.88
N GLY A 67 -5.81 -14.50 -10.90
CA GLY A 67 -6.44 -15.63 -11.63
C GLY A 67 -7.43 -16.43 -10.79
N LEU A 68 -8.03 -15.82 -9.78
CA LEU A 68 -9.08 -16.43 -8.96
C LEU A 68 -10.46 -16.20 -9.62
N ALA A 69 -11.48 -16.97 -9.19
CA ALA A 69 -12.86 -16.66 -9.53
C ALA A 69 -13.20 -15.24 -9.05
N ALA A 70 -13.54 -14.34 -9.98
CA ALA A 70 -13.76 -12.92 -9.71
C ALA A 70 -15.24 -12.65 -9.34
N ASP A 71 -15.71 -13.31 -8.29
CA ASP A 71 -17.11 -13.28 -7.83
C ASP A 71 -17.41 -12.16 -6.82
N GLY A 72 -16.36 -11.53 -6.28
CA GLY A 72 -16.49 -10.51 -5.26
C GLY A 72 -16.85 -11.07 -3.88
N VAL A 73 -16.59 -12.36 -3.66
CA VAL A 73 -16.77 -13.05 -2.38
C VAL A 73 -15.41 -13.47 -1.83
N ALA A 74 -15.05 -13.01 -0.65
CA ALA A 74 -13.80 -13.39 0.00
C ALA A 74 -14.01 -14.69 0.79
N GLY A 75 -13.70 -15.80 0.15
CA GLY A 75 -13.69 -17.15 0.73
C GLY A 75 -12.27 -17.71 0.81
N SER A 76 -12.17 -19.03 1.04
CA SER A 76 -10.91 -19.73 1.25
C SER A 76 -9.86 -19.49 0.15
N ALA A 77 -10.25 -19.47 -1.12
CA ALA A 77 -9.33 -19.23 -2.24
C ALA A 77 -8.71 -17.83 -2.16
N THR A 78 -9.52 -16.81 -1.85
CA THR A 78 -9.06 -15.44 -1.64
C THR A 78 -8.13 -15.35 -0.44
N TYR A 79 -8.51 -15.94 0.70
CA TYR A 79 -7.71 -15.90 1.92
C TYR A 79 -6.37 -16.63 1.76
N ASN A 80 -6.35 -17.79 1.13
CA ASN A 80 -5.11 -18.52 0.84
C ASN A 80 -4.15 -17.69 0.00
N LYS A 81 -4.67 -16.93 -0.99
CA LYS A 81 -3.84 -16.02 -1.77
C LYS A 81 -3.32 -14.85 -0.92
N LEU A 82 -4.14 -14.25 -0.08
CA LEU A 82 -3.72 -13.17 0.82
C LEU A 82 -2.65 -13.65 1.82
N TYR A 83 -2.81 -14.85 2.39
CA TYR A 83 -1.80 -15.45 3.27
C TYR A 83 -0.48 -15.71 2.53
N ALA A 84 -0.52 -16.19 1.29
CA ALA A 84 0.68 -16.39 0.49
C ALA A 84 1.40 -15.09 0.09
N LEU A 85 0.72 -13.95 0.19
CA LEU A 85 1.28 -12.63 -0.07
C LEU A 85 1.71 -11.89 1.21
N GLN A 86 1.54 -12.49 2.38
CA GLN A 86 1.78 -11.88 3.68
C GLN A 86 2.97 -12.54 4.37
N ASP A 87 3.83 -11.72 4.97
CA ASP A 87 4.94 -12.15 5.81
C ASP A 87 4.51 -12.22 7.28
N ASP A 88 5.39 -12.73 8.15
CA ASP A 88 5.14 -13.02 9.57
C ASP A 88 4.77 -11.78 10.40
N ASP A 89 5.21 -10.59 9.98
CA ASP A 89 4.87 -9.32 10.63
C ASP A 89 3.67 -8.59 10.00
N CYS A 90 2.90 -9.31 9.16
CA CYS A 90 1.71 -8.83 8.44
C CYS A 90 1.99 -7.86 7.28
N THR A 91 3.25 -7.59 6.98
CA THR A 91 3.64 -6.88 5.77
C THR A 91 3.47 -7.78 4.54
N PRO A 92 3.32 -7.25 3.34
CA PRO A 92 3.39 -8.08 2.15
C PRO A 92 4.83 -8.59 1.92
N VAL A 93 4.96 -9.82 1.43
CA VAL A 93 6.24 -10.57 1.27
C VAL A 93 7.37 -9.86 0.50
N ASN A 94 7.10 -8.78 -0.19
CA ASN A 94 8.09 -8.05 -0.97
C ASN A 94 8.46 -6.67 -0.39
N PHE A 95 7.93 -6.30 0.77
CA PHE A 95 8.19 -5.03 1.43
C PHE A 95 8.32 -5.22 2.93
N THR A 96 9.23 -4.50 3.56
CA THR A 96 9.50 -4.61 4.98
C THR A 96 9.35 -3.25 5.69
N TYR A 97 9.04 -3.27 6.98
CA TYR A 97 9.07 -2.06 7.80
C TYR A 97 10.44 -1.38 7.79
N ALA A 98 11.54 -2.15 7.70
CA ALA A 98 12.89 -1.61 7.69
C ALA A 98 13.16 -0.75 6.46
N GLU A 99 12.58 -1.08 5.30
CA GLU A 99 12.71 -0.25 4.09
C GLU A 99 11.99 1.10 4.22
N LEU A 100 10.86 1.13 4.94
CA LEU A 100 10.06 2.32 5.11
C LEU A 100 10.46 3.15 6.34
N ASN A 101 11.39 2.68 7.17
CA ASN A 101 11.81 3.37 8.39
C ASN A 101 13.34 3.38 8.58
N ARG A 102 14.07 3.76 7.57
CA ARG A 102 15.54 3.82 7.60
C ARG A 102 16.08 4.94 8.49
N CYS A 103 15.28 5.97 8.71
CA CYS A 103 15.67 7.16 9.43
C CYS A 103 15.50 7.00 10.94
N ASN A 104 14.48 6.28 11.39
CA ASN A 104 14.13 6.16 12.81
C ASN A 104 13.34 4.87 13.05
N SER A 105 13.99 3.86 13.58
CA SER A 105 13.46 2.49 13.69
C SER A 105 12.27 2.32 14.64
N ASP A 106 11.99 3.27 15.53
CA ASP A 106 10.89 3.19 16.50
C ASP A 106 9.59 3.87 16.05
N TRP A 107 9.57 4.45 14.84
CA TRP A 107 8.44 5.19 14.28
C TRP A 107 8.01 6.44 15.03
N SER A 108 8.78 6.89 16.02
CA SER A 108 8.47 8.06 16.83
C SER A 108 8.95 9.38 16.21
N GLY A 109 8.53 10.50 16.79
CA GLY A 109 9.01 11.83 16.41
C GLY A 109 8.46 12.38 15.09
N GLY A 110 7.45 11.74 14.50
CA GLY A 110 6.66 12.25 13.39
C GLY A 110 5.52 13.17 13.83
N LYS A 111 4.55 13.40 12.95
CA LYS A 111 3.34 14.21 13.24
C LYS A 111 2.15 13.40 13.73
N VAL A 112 2.28 12.10 13.83
CA VAL A 112 1.28 11.18 14.39
C VAL A 112 1.95 10.23 15.37
N SER A 113 1.18 9.45 16.12
CA SER A 113 1.73 8.43 17.00
C SER A 113 2.55 7.41 16.23
N ALA A 114 3.55 6.78 16.87
CA ALA A 114 4.35 5.73 16.26
C ALA A 114 3.49 4.57 15.70
N ALA A 115 2.44 4.18 16.43
CA ALA A 115 1.50 3.16 16.00
C ALA A 115 0.75 3.57 14.72
N THR A 116 0.31 4.84 14.64
CA THR A 116 -0.37 5.38 13.45
C THR A 116 0.59 5.45 12.26
N ALA A 117 1.82 5.93 12.45
CA ALA A 117 2.83 6.01 11.39
C ALA A 117 3.14 4.61 10.83
N LYS A 118 3.35 3.63 11.71
CA LYS A 118 3.60 2.23 11.33
C LYS A 118 2.40 1.61 10.60
N PHE A 119 1.18 1.88 11.05
CA PHE A 119 -0.04 1.43 10.37
C PHE A 119 -0.17 2.05 8.96
N ASN A 120 0.10 3.35 8.83
CA ASN A 120 0.07 4.02 7.52
C ASN A 120 1.08 3.41 6.56
N ALA A 121 2.29 3.10 7.04
CA ALA A 121 3.31 2.41 6.26
C ALA A 121 2.85 1.00 5.83
N LEU A 122 2.15 0.24 6.69
CA LEU A 122 1.57 -1.04 6.33
C LEU A 122 0.59 -0.92 5.15
N VAL A 123 -0.29 0.08 5.18
CA VAL A 123 -1.22 0.34 4.08
C VAL A 123 -0.47 0.71 2.80
N SER A 124 0.60 1.53 2.90
CA SER A 124 1.47 1.85 1.75
C SER A 124 2.09 0.61 1.14
N MET A 125 2.61 -0.30 1.97
CA MET A 125 3.23 -1.54 1.48
C MET A 125 2.24 -2.44 0.75
N TRP A 126 1.00 -2.58 1.22
CA TRP A 126 -0.03 -3.34 0.51
C TRP A 126 -0.42 -2.70 -0.83
N LYS A 127 -0.43 -1.38 -0.93
CA LYS A 127 -0.61 -0.67 -2.21
C LYS A 127 0.57 -0.90 -3.16
N LEU A 128 1.79 -0.84 -2.64
CA LEU A 128 3.01 -1.12 -3.41
C LEU A 128 3.07 -2.59 -3.86
N GLN A 129 2.59 -3.53 -3.06
CA GLN A 129 2.52 -4.95 -3.45
C GLN A 129 1.59 -5.15 -4.66
N ALA A 130 0.43 -4.51 -4.65
CA ALA A 130 -0.48 -4.53 -5.79
C ALA A 130 0.14 -3.88 -7.04
N MET A 131 0.80 -2.74 -6.85
CA MET A 131 1.51 -2.03 -7.92
C MET A 131 2.67 -2.86 -8.49
N ARG A 132 3.45 -3.54 -7.64
CA ARG A 132 4.54 -4.44 -8.04
C ARG A 132 4.00 -5.58 -8.91
N HIS A 133 2.89 -6.20 -8.51
CA HIS A 133 2.25 -7.26 -9.29
C HIS A 133 1.80 -6.74 -10.67
N ALA A 134 1.17 -5.58 -10.74
CA ALA A 134 0.76 -4.93 -11.99
C ALA A 134 1.96 -4.52 -12.89
N LEU A 135 3.15 -4.40 -12.31
CA LEU A 135 4.41 -4.14 -13.01
C LEU A 135 5.17 -5.43 -13.40
N GLY A 136 4.52 -6.60 -13.34
CA GLY A 136 5.10 -7.89 -13.74
C GLY A 136 6.02 -8.49 -12.69
N ASP A 137 5.73 -8.24 -11.42
CA ASP A 137 6.45 -8.78 -10.25
C ASP A 137 7.95 -8.41 -10.19
N GLN A 138 8.37 -7.39 -10.92
CA GLN A 138 9.72 -6.85 -10.80
C GLN A 138 9.85 -5.97 -9.54
N PRO A 139 11.03 -5.88 -8.93
CA PRO A 139 11.25 -5.08 -7.74
C PRO A 139 10.88 -3.60 -7.92
N ILE A 140 10.30 -3.00 -6.88
CA ILE A 140 10.15 -1.56 -6.73
C ILE A 140 11.17 -1.10 -5.70
N THR A 141 12.02 -0.15 -6.08
CA THR A 141 13.07 0.38 -5.19
C THR A 141 12.48 1.43 -4.27
N VAL A 142 12.41 1.15 -2.97
CA VAL A 142 12.05 2.14 -1.94
C VAL A 142 13.31 2.90 -1.53
N THR A 143 13.32 4.22 -1.67
CA THR A 143 14.44 5.09 -1.30
C THR A 143 14.21 5.83 0.01
N SER A 144 12.95 6.14 0.36
CA SER A 144 12.57 6.77 1.62
C SER A 144 11.13 6.40 1.99
N GLY A 145 10.85 6.37 3.29
CA GLY A 145 9.51 6.16 3.85
C GLY A 145 9.27 7.13 5.01
N PHE A 146 8.91 6.62 6.20
CA PHE A 146 8.70 7.44 7.38
C PHE A 146 9.95 8.26 7.75
N ARG A 147 9.72 9.51 8.15
CA ARG A 147 10.73 10.40 8.70
C ARG A 147 10.23 11.00 10.01
N SER A 148 11.05 10.98 11.05
CA SER A 148 10.83 11.86 12.19
C SER A 148 11.01 13.32 11.78
N ILE A 149 10.54 14.27 12.59
CA ILE A 149 10.75 15.70 12.34
C ILE A 149 12.25 16.02 12.25
N ALA A 150 13.08 15.42 13.12
CA ALA A 150 14.53 15.60 13.08
C ALA A 150 15.14 15.12 11.75
N CYS A 151 14.76 13.92 11.31
CA CYS A 151 15.22 13.38 10.03
C CYS A 151 14.75 14.21 8.83
N ASN A 152 13.50 14.64 8.85
CA ASN A 152 12.94 15.45 7.76
C ASN A 152 13.67 16.78 7.64
N ASN A 153 13.99 17.42 8.78
CA ASN A 153 14.76 18.66 8.79
C ASN A 153 16.21 18.45 8.28
N ALA A 154 16.83 17.33 8.65
CA ALA A 154 18.20 17.00 8.22
C ALA A 154 18.32 16.84 6.68
N VAL A 155 17.25 16.41 6.00
CA VAL A 155 17.23 16.28 4.54
C VAL A 155 16.56 17.48 3.85
N GLY A 156 16.24 18.56 4.56
CA GLY A 156 15.61 19.74 3.99
C GLY A 156 14.14 19.52 3.54
N GLY A 157 13.46 18.54 4.11
CA GLY A 157 12.08 18.22 3.77
C GLY A 157 11.08 19.30 4.23
N ALA A 158 9.97 19.44 3.50
CA ALA A 158 8.91 20.39 3.83
C ALA A 158 8.34 20.12 5.25
N SER A 159 7.98 21.17 5.97
CA SER A 159 7.43 21.08 7.34
C SER A 159 6.11 20.34 7.43
N ASP A 160 5.36 20.23 6.31
CA ASP A 160 4.10 19.50 6.16
C ASP A 160 4.25 18.20 5.34
N SER A 161 5.49 17.73 5.18
CA SER A 161 5.82 16.51 4.43
C SER A 161 4.98 15.30 4.90
N ARG A 162 4.45 14.53 3.94
CA ARG A 162 3.68 13.32 4.22
C ARG A 162 4.52 12.19 4.84
N HIS A 163 5.83 12.21 4.65
CA HIS A 163 6.75 11.30 5.35
C HIS A 163 6.64 11.39 6.89
N LEU A 164 6.30 12.56 7.43
CA LEU A 164 6.10 12.77 8.86
C LEU A 164 4.88 12.03 9.44
N TYR A 165 4.00 11.55 8.56
CA TYR A 165 2.78 10.78 8.92
C TYR A 165 2.94 9.27 8.69
N GLY A 166 4.04 8.83 8.08
CA GLY A 166 4.28 7.44 7.72
C GLY A 166 3.47 6.95 6.51
N ASP A 167 2.76 7.83 5.83
CA ASP A 167 1.88 7.49 4.71
C ASP A 167 2.44 7.87 3.34
N ALA A 168 3.73 8.19 3.27
CA ALA A 168 4.45 8.51 2.05
C ALA A 168 5.64 7.58 1.82
N VAL A 169 5.90 7.30 0.55
CA VAL A 169 7.05 6.50 0.10
C VAL A 169 7.67 7.14 -1.14
N ASP A 170 9.00 7.30 -1.14
CA ASP A 170 9.76 7.69 -2.29
C ASP A 170 10.28 6.44 -3.03
N LEU A 171 10.04 6.40 -4.32
CA LEU A 171 10.37 5.28 -5.20
C LEU A 171 11.48 5.70 -6.16
N GLY A 172 12.62 5.02 -6.10
CA GLY A 172 13.76 5.25 -7.00
C GLY A 172 13.63 4.50 -8.33
N ALA A 173 14.37 4.96 -9.32
CA ALA A 173 14.51 4.21 -10.56
C ALA A 173 15.20 2.85 -10.32
N GLY A 174 14.84 1.86 -11.10
CA GLY A 174 15.36 0.51 -11.05
C GLY A 174 14.93 -0.25 -12.31
N PRO A 175 14.31 -1.42 -12.19
CA PRO A 175 13.70 -2.10 -13.34
C PRO A 175 12.62 -1.25 -14.03
N HIS A 176 12.03 -0.30 -13.28
CA HIS A 176 11.01 0.61 -13.77
C HIS A 176 11.53 2.06 -13.79
N SER A 177 11.17 2.81 -14.83
CA SER A 177 11.42 4.25 -14.86
C SER A 177 10.53 4.97 -13.85
N LEU A 178 10.97 6.14 -13.38
CA LEU A 178 10.18 6.98 -12.47
C LEU A 178 8.78 7.30 -13.04
N CYS A 179 8.70 7.60 -14.33
CA CYS A 179 7.42 7.86 -14.99
C CYS A 179 6.50 6.62 -15.00
N ARG A 180 7.06 5.41 -15.18
CA ARG A 180 6.26 4.19 -15.13
C ARG A 180 5.69 3.96 -13.73
N LEU A 181 6.48 4.25 -12.69
CA LEU A 181 6.05 4.19 -11.29
C LEU A 181 4.94 5.22 -11.02
N ALA A 182 5.12 6.49 -11.42
CA ALA A 182 4.13 7.54 -11.25
C ALA A 182 2.81 7.21 -11.98
N GLN A 183 2.89 6.72 -13.22
CA GLN A 183 1.71 6.32 -14.00
C GLN A 183 0.96 5.15 -13.37
N GLN A 184 1.65 4.15 -12.84
CA GLN A 184 1.00 3.02 -12.17
C GLN A 184 0.38 3.41 -10.82
N ALA A 185 1.01 4.28 -10.05
CA ALA A 185 0.49 4.71 -8.75
C ALA A 185 -0.96 5.23 -8.81
N ARG A 186 -1.38 5.80 -9.96
CA ARG A 186 -2.76 6.26 -10.19
C ARG A 186 -3.82 5.15 -10.09
N ASN A 187 -3.43 3.90 -10.29
CA ASN A 187 -4.34 2.74 -10.26
C ASN A 187 -4.38 2.06 -8.88
N HIS A 188 -3.43 2.40 -8.00
CA HIS A 188 -3.15 1.66 -6.78
C HIS A 188 -3.41 2.45 -5.49
N GLY A 189 -4.34 3.42 -5.53
CA GLY A 189 -4.88 4.04 -4.32
C GLY A 189 -4.03 5.17 -3.72
N PHE A 190 -3.07 5.71 -4.46
CA PHE A 190 -2.29 6.88 -4.03
C PHE A 190 -2.95 8.18 -4.50
N ASN A 191 -3.29 9.05 -3.54
CA ASN A 191 -3.83 10.37 -3.81
C ASN A 191 -2.75 11.41 -4.08
N GLY A 192 -1.59 11.29 -3.44
CA GLY A 192 -0.40 12.09 -3.75
C GLY A 192 0.52 11.35 -4.70
N ILE A 193 0.89 11.97 -5.81
CA ILE A 193 1.90 11.47 -6.75
C ILE A 193 2.71 12.67 -7.22
N LEU A 194 3.99 12.71 -6.88
CA LEU A 194 4.94 13.71 -7.33
C LEU A 194 6.09 13.00 -8.03
N GLY A 195 6.52 13.49 -9.15
CA GLY A 195 7.58 12.82 -9.92
C GLY A 195 8.27 13.77 -10.89
N PRO A 196 9.01 13.25 -11.89
CA PRO A 196 9.74 14.05 -12.83
C PRO A 196 8.91 15.19 -13.45
N GLY A 197 9.44 16.41 -13.30
CA GLY A 197 8.75 17.64 -13.68
C GLY A 197 8.11 18.40 -12.51
N TYR A 198 8.02 17.80 -11.32
CA TYR A 198 7.69 18.50 -10.08
C TYR A 198 8.99 18.93 -9.37
N PRO A 199 9.10 20.15 -8.83
CA PRO A 199 10.32 20.62 -8.17
C PRO A 199 10.81 19.67 -7.07
N GLY A 200 12.10 19.32 -7.08
CA GLY A 200 12.71 18.42 -6.12
C GLY A 200 12.42 16.91 -6.32
N HIS A 201 11.72 16.51 -7.41
CA HIS A 201 11.35 15.11 -7.68
C HIS A 201 11.88 14.60 -9.02
N GLY A 202 13.08 15.04 -9.41
CA GLY A 202 13.72 14.59 -10.66
C GLY A 202 14.35 13.21 -10.59
N ASP A 203 14.66 12.72 -9.40
CA ASP A 203 15.39 11.47 -9.11
C ASP A 203 14.55 10.39 -8.43
N HIS A 204 13.30 10.70 -8.07
CA HIS A 204 12.37 9.75 -7.46
C HIS A 204 10.92 10.06 -7.83
N THR A 205 10.04 9.09 -7.59
CA THR A 205 8.59 9.25 -7.61
C THR A 205 8.08 9.14 -6.18
N HIS A 206 7.54 10.22 -5.65
CA HIS A 206 6.86 10.27 -4.36
C HIS A 206 5.41 9.82 -4.50
N VAL A 207 4.95 8.95 -3.60
CA VAL A 207 3.55 8.51 -3.50
C VAL A 207 3.06 8.62 -2.07
N ASP A 208 1.81 9.06 -1.85
CA ASP A 208 1.25 9.20 -0.51
C ASP A 208 -0.28 9.01 -0.44
N HIS A 209 -0.80 8.95 0.79
CA HIS A 209 -2.23 8.74 1.11
C HIS A 209 -2.97 10.03 1.49
N ARG A 210 -2.49 11.22 1.10
CA ARG A 210 -3.20 12.47 1.43
C ARG A 210 -4.70 12.39 1.14
N SER A 211 -5.49 13.21 1.85
CA SER A 211 -6.95 13.19 1.74
C SER A 211 -7.47 13.66 0.38
N SER A 212 -6.76 14.63 -0.24
CA SER A 212 -7.14 15.20 -1.55
C SER A 212 -6.17 14.74 -2.62
N ARG A 213 -6.67 14.49 -3.83
CA ARG A 213 -5.82 14.14 -4.96
C ARG A 213 -4.90 15.30 -5.32
N PHE A 214 -3.61 14.98 -5.44
CA PHE A 214 -2.60 15.88 -5.97
C PHE A 214 -1.57 15.07 -6.77
N TRP A 215 -1.69 15.09 -8.08
CA TRP A 215 -0.80 14.41 -9.01
C TRP A 215 -0.04 15.46 -9.82
N SER A 216 1.27 15.39 -9.80
CA SER A 216 2.15 16.29 -10.51
C SER A 216 3.46 15.62 -10.90
N ALA A 217 3.52 15.15 -12.12
CA ALA A 217 4.71 14.61 -12.77
C ALA A 217 4.63 14.96 -14.26
N SER A 218 4.79 16.24 -14.56
CA SER A 218 4.51 16.81 -15.90
C SER A 218 5.35 16.19 -17.01
N GLN A 219 6.60 15.79 -16.72
CA GLN A 219 7.44 15.05 -17.67
C GLN A 219 6.95 13.60 -17.91
N CYS A 220 6.03 13.11 -17.10
CA CYS A 220 5.45 11.77 -17.21
C CYS A 220 4.02 11.78 -17.78
N GLY A 221 3.50 12.94 -18.15
CA GLY A 221 2.12 13.12 -18.59
C GLY A 221 1.08 13.04 -17.47
N ILE A 222 1.44 13.51 -16.26
CA ILE A 222 0.59 13.54 -15.06
C ILE A 222 0.53 14.94 -14.48
#